data_fe9f9981a8cd7e82839b520a066fb5f6
#
_entry.id   fe9f9981a8cd7e82839b520a066fb5f6
#
_cell.length_a   1.000
_cell.length_b   1.000
_cell.length_c   1.000
_cell.angle_alpha   90.00
_cell.angle_beta   90.00
_cell.angle_gamma   90.00
#
_symmetry.space_group_name_H-M   'P 1'
#
loop_
_entity.id
_entity.type
_entity.pdbx_description
1 polymer ?
#
loop_
_entity_poly.entity_id
_entity_poly.type
_entity_poly.pdbx_seq_one_letter_code
_entity_poly.pdbx_strand_id
1 'polypeptide(L)'
;MISVAIDGPAGAGKSTLARRLAADFGYIYVDTGAMFRTIGLYALRAGKEPKDNEAVDALLPNITLEFAFIEGEQHIYLNGEDVSTAIRTEEVGMAASAVGANPAVRAFLLEMQRDMAKPQNILMDGRDIGTVVLPNATVKIFLTASPEARATRRWKEYQQKGIDTPYEDVLADVKQRDYQDTHRAAAPLKQADDAVLLDTSELNFEQSFEAMKKMITEKVG
;
A
#
# COMPACT_ATOMS: atom_id res chain seq x y z
N MET A 1 -13.95 7.94 16.33
CA MET A 1 -12.56 7.57 16.03
C MET A 1 -12.18 8.16 14.69
N ILE A 2 -10.94 8.61 14.56
CA ILE A 2 -10.43 9.26 13.35
C ILE A 2 -9.83 8.19 12.45
N SER A 3 -10.20 8.22 11.17
CA SER A 3 -9.61 7.38 10.15
C SER A 3 -9.05 8.24 9.01
N VAL A 4 -7.79 8.01 8.66
CA VAL A 4 -7.10 8.70 7.57
C VAL A 4 -6.80 7.68 6.48
N ALA A 5 -7.35 7.89 5.29
CA ALA A 5 -7.13 7.08 4.10
C ALA A 5 -6.12 7.77 3.17
N ILE A 6 -5.04 7.08 2.81
CA ILE A 6 -4.02 7.61 1.88
C ILE A 6 -3.93 6.68 0.68
N ASP A 7 -4.45 7.10 -0.45
CA ASP A 7 -4.37 6.37 -1.71
C ASP A 7 -3.38 7.01 -2.68
N GLY A 8 -2.95 6.24 -3.66
CA GLY A 8 -2.07 6.75 -4.71
C GLY A 8 -1.17 5.67 -5.32
N PRO A 9 -0.44 5.98 -6.40
CA PRO A 9 0.35 5.02 -7.14
C PRO A 9 1.56 4.50 -6.35
N ALA A 10 2.16 3.41 -6.86
CA ALA A 10 3.38 2.85 -6.28
C ALA A 10 4.54 3.86 -6.35
N GLY A 11 5.39 3.90 -5.32
CA GLY A 11 6.54 4.80 -5.30
C GLY A 11 6.23 6.28 -5.00
N ALA A 12 4.97 6.66 -4.74
CA ALA A 12 4.60 8.04 -4.38
C ALA A 12 5.07 8.46 -2.97
N GLY A 13 5.64 7.55 -2.17
CA GLY A 13 6.11 7.85 -0.81
C GLY A 13 5.06 7.65 0.28
N LYS A 14 3.88 7.09 -0.04
CA LYS A 14 2.77 6.92 0.89
C LYS A 14 3.18 6.27 2.21
N SER A 15 3.76 5.09 2.16
CA SER A 15 4.05 4.30 3.37
C SER A 15 5.06 4.98 4.30
N THR A 16 6.05 5.68 3.73
CA THR A 16 7.05 6.42 4.52
C THR A 16 6.43 7.62 5.22
N LEU A 17 5.62 8.40 4.49
CA LEU A 17 4.91 9.56 5.04
C LEU A 17 3.83 9.13 6.05
N ALA A 18 3.07 8.10 5.70
CA ALA A 18 2.00 7.53 6.51
C ALA A 18 2.49 7.05 7.88
N ARG A 19 3.61 6.32 7.91
CA ARG A 19 4.23 5.84 9.16
C ARG A 19 4.65 6.99 10.06
N ARG A 20 5.33 8.00 9.51
CA ARG A 20 5.76 9.18 10.29
C ARG A 20 4.57 9.98 10.79
N LEU A 21 3.53 10.20 9.97
CA LEU A 21 2.31 10.89 10.37
C LEU A 21 1.56 10.13 11.47
N ALA A 22 1.44 8.81 11.34
CA ALA A 22 0.79 8.01 12.36
C ALA A 22 1.50 8.10 13.71
N ALA A 23 2.84 8.06 13.70
CA ALA A 23 3.65 8.26 14.92
C ALA A 23 3.45 9.67 15.51
N ASP A 24 3.41 10.70 14.68
CA ASP A 24 3.24 12.10 15.09
C ASP A 24 1.85 12.37 15.71
N PHE A 25 0.81 11.76 15.15
CA PHE A 25 -0.57 11.87 15.66
C PHE A 25 -0.92 10.85 16.75
N GLY A 26 -0.07 9.89 17.06
CA GLY A 26 -0.37 8.77 17.95
C GLY A 26 -1.44 7.83 17.39
N TYR A 27 -1.50 7.67 16.06
CA TYR A 27 -2.43 6.76 15.37
C TYR A 27 -1.76 5.44 15.04
N ILE A 28 -2.56 4.39 14.89
CA ILE A 28 -2.05 3.13 14.35
C ILE A 28 -1.86 3.27 12.84
N TYR A 29 -0.69 2.89 12.36
CA TYR A 29 -0.41 2.81 10.92
C TYR A 29 -0.69 1.41 10.39
N VAL A 30 -1.43 1.30 9.28
CA VAL A 30 -1.70 0.04 8.58
C VAL A 30 -1.25 0.12 7.13
N ASP A 31 -0.28 -0.71 6.78
CA ASP A 31 0.20 -0.97 5.41
C ASP A 31 -0.66 -2.07 4.79
N THR A 32 -1.69 -1.69 4.02
CA THR A 32 -2.51 -2.71 3.34
C THR A 32 -1.76 -3.42 2.23
N GLY A 33 -0.77 -2.77 1.63
CA GLY A 33 0.12 -3.40 0.66
C GLY A 33 0.87 -4.60 1.22
N ALA A 34 1.20 -4.60 2.53
CA ALA A 34 1.81 -5.74 3.20
C ALA A 34 0.89 -6.96 3.18
N MET A 35 -0.44 -6.78 3.32
CA MET A 35 -1.42 -7.86 3.27
C MET A 35 -1.42 -8.54 1.89
N PHE A 36 -1.50 -7.77 0.81
CA PHE A 36 -1.41 -8.31 -0.55
C PHE A 36 -0.06 -8.95 -0.84
N ARG A 37 1.03 -8.39 -0.31
CA ARG A 37 2.36 -9.00 -0.42
C ARG A 37 2.43 -10.35 0.27
N THR A 38 1.75 -10.53 1.40
CA THR A 38 1.71 -11.80 2.11
C THR A 38 0.96 -12.87 1.31
N ILE A 39 -0.16 -12.52 0.68
CA ILE A 39 -0.85 -13.44 -0.24
C ILE A 39 0.05 -13.80 -1.44
N GLY A 40 0.71 -12.79 -2.03
CA GLY A 40 1.67 -13.01 -3.12
C GLY A 40 2.83 -13.92 -2.73
N LEU A 41 3.42 -13.70 -1.54
CA LEU A 41 4.47 -14.57 -1.01
C LEU A 41 3.98 -16.02 -0.83
N TYR A 42 2.76 -16.20 -0.31
CA TYR A 42 2.21 -17.54 -0.12
C TYR A 42 1.99 -18.26 -1.46
N ALA A 43 1.47 -17.57 -2.47
CA ALA A 43 1.32 -18.12 -3.82
C ALA A 43 2.67 -18.55 -4.42
N LEU A 44 3.71 -17.70 -4.32
CA LEU A 44 5.06 -18.01 -4.78
C LEU A 44 5.64 -19.22 -4.04
N ARG A 45 5.53 -19.29 -2.71
CA ARG A 45 6.00 -20.41 -1.89
C ARG A 45 5.28 -21.73 -2.22
N ALA A 46 4.00 -21.64 -2.62
CA ALA A 46 3.20 -22.78 -3.07
C ALA A 46 3.49 -23.17 -4.54
N GLY A 47 4.42 -22.50 -5.22
CA GLY A 47 4.74 -22.75 -6.63
C GLY A 47 3.57 -22.41 -7.57
N LYS A 48 2.71 -21.45 -7.19
CA LYS A 48 1.59 -21.00 -8.00
C LYS A 48 1.89 -19.68 -8.67
N GLU A 49 1.40 -19.53 -9.91
CA GLU A 49 1.50 -18.26 -10.64
C GLU A 49 0.54 -17.22 -10.02
N PRO A 50 1.03 -16.07 -9.52
CA PRO A 50 0.18 -15.06 -8.86
C PRO A 50 -0.92 -14.45 -9.73
N LYS A 51 -0.83 -14.58 -11.06
CA LYS A 51 -1.85 -14.12 -12.02
C LYS A 51 -2.95 -15.16 -12.27
N ASP A 52 -2.73 -16.41 -11.87
CA ASP A 52 -3.71 -17.47 -11.97
C ASP A 52 -4.69 -17.37 -10.80
N ASN A 53 -5.83 -16.70 -11.06
CA ASN A 53 -6.83 -16.46 -10.03
C ASN A 53 -7.35 -17.76 -9.42
N GLU A 54 -7.63 -18.79 -10.24
CA GLU A 54 -8.18 -20.06 -9.74
C GLU A 54 -7.18 -20.77 -8.82
N ALA A 55 -5.90 -20.79 -9.21
CA ALA A 55 -4.84 -21.36 -8.37
C ALA A 55 -4.64 -20.59 -7.06
N VAL A 56 -4.75 -19.26 -7.10
CA VAL A 56 -4.65 -18.41 -5.90
C VAL A 56 -5.85 -18.56 -5.00
N ASP A 57 -7.07 -18.58 -5.55
CA ASP A 57 -8.32 -18.74 -4.80
C ASP A 57 -8.34 -20.05 -3.99
N ALA A 58 -7.83 -21.14 -4.58
CA ALA A 58 -7.70 -22.43 -3.91
C ALA A 58 -6.75 -22.40 -2.69
N LEU A 59 -5.86 -21.41 -2.59
CA LEU A 59 -4.95 -21.24 -1.46
C LEU A 59 -5.58 -20.48 -0.29
N LEU A 60 -6.54 -19.58 -0.53
CA LEU A 60 -7.10 -18.68 0.47
C LEU A 60 -7.62 -19.38 1.74
N PRO A 61 -8.31 -20.52 1.67
CA PRO A 61 -8.76 -21.24 2.86
C PRO A 61 -7.65 -21.72 3.80
N ASN A 62 -6.40 -21.80 3.30
CA ASN A 62 -5.24 -22.26 4.07
C ASN A 62 -4.40 -21.10 4.61
N ILE A 63 -4.88 -19.86 4.46
CA ILE A 63 -4.15 -18.65 4.87
C ILE A 63 -4.75 -18.09 6.14
N THR A 64 -3.95 -18.01 7.19
CA THR A 64 -4.24 -17.25 8.39
C THR A 64 -3.28 -16.05 8.44
N LEU A 65 -3.84 -14.84 8.49
CA LEU A 65 -3.08 -13.60 8.67
C LEU A 65 -3.32 -13.06 10.06
N GLU A 66 -2.24 -12.77 10.76
CA GLU A 66 -2.25 -12.12 12.07
C GLU A 66 -1.39 -10.86 12.02
N PHE A 67 -1.74 -9.89 12.85
CA PHE A 67 -1.06 -8.61 12.90
C PHE A 67 -0.66 -8.31 14.34
N ALA A 68 0.57 -7.83 14.50
CA ALA A 68 1.04 -7.26 15.76
C ALA A 68 1.60 -5.86 15.51
N PHE A 69 1.49 -5.01 16.51
CA PHE A 69 2.13 -3.70 16.51
C PHE A 69 3.22 -3.71 17.58
N ILE A 70 4.47 -3.80 17.15
CA ILE A 70 5.64 -3.90 18.01
C ILE A 70 6.45 -2.63 17.81
N GLU A 71 6.65 -1.87 18.89
CA GLU A 71 7.38 -0.60 18.87
C GLU A 71 6.86 0.41 17.82
N GLY A 72 5.54 0.38 17.56
CA GLY A 72 4.87 1.26 16.59
C GLY A 72 4.95 0.78 15.14
N GLU A 73 5.59 -0.37 14.87
CA GLU A 73 5.65 -0.98 13.56
C GLU A 73 4.65 -2.13 13.41
N GLN A 74 4.03 -2.22 12.23
CA GLN A 74 3.16 -3.34 11.89
C GLN A 74 4.01 -4.57 11.53
N HIS A 75 3.82 -5.64 12.27
CA HIS A 75 4.28 -6.99 11.94
C HIS A 75 3.14 -7.80 11.35
N ILE A 76 3.44 -8.61 10.35
CA ILE A 76 2.45 -9.48 9.71
C ILE A 76 2.93 -10.92 9.76
N TYR A 77 2.03 -11.80 10.22
CA TYR A 77 2.29 -13.23 10.37
C TYR A 77 1.44 -13.99 9.36
N LEU A 78 2.07 -14.92 8.68
CA LEU A 78 1.45 -15.87 7.77
C LEU A 78 1.50 -17.26 8.38
N ASN A 79 0.35 -17.81 8.77
CA ASN A 79 0.25 -19.11 9.40
C ASN A 79 1.21 -19.25 10.61
N GLY A 80 1.34 -18.17 11.41
CA GLY A 80 2.18 -18.11 12.59
C GLY A 80 3.65 -17.73 12.33
N GLU A 81 4.11 -17.62 11.08
CA GLU A 81 5.46 -17.16 10.72
C GLU A 81 5.47 -15.62 10.52
N ASP A 82 6.40 -14.90 11.17
CA ASP A 82 6.64 -13.49 10.88
C ASP A 82 7.27 -13.34 9.48
N VAL A 83 6.49 -12.77 8.55
CA VAL A 83 6.93 -12.55 7.16
C VAL A 83 7.18 -11.08 6.84
N SER A 84 7.23 -10.20 7.84
CA SER A 84 7.36 -8.74 7.68
C SER A 84 8.57 -8.33 6.85
N THR A 85 9.67 -9.06 6.93
CA THR A 85 10.87 -8.85 6.11
C THR A 85 10.76 -9.56 4.75
N ALA A 86 10.31 -10.82 4.75
CA ALA A 86 10.23 -11.63 3.53
C ALA A 86 9.34 -11.02 2.44
N ILE A 87 8.30 -10.30 2.84
CA ILE A 87 7.38 -9.63 1.89
C ILE A 87 7.98 -8.38 1.21
N ARG A 88 9.20 -7.96 1.51
CA ARG A 88 9.78 -6.68 1.01
C ARG A 88 10.63 -6.85 -0.25
N THR A 89 10.70 -8.04 -0.84
CA THR A 89 11.41 -8.28 -2.10
C THR A 89 10.64 -7.72 -3.30
N GLU A 90 11.35 -7.50 -4.41
CA GLU A 90 10.74 -7.03 -5.65
C GLU A 90 9.79 -8.07 -6.25
N GLU A 91 10.19 -9.33 -6.26
CA GLU A 91 9.37 -10.46 -6.72
C GLU A 91 8.02 -10.52 -5.99
N VAL A 92 8.04 -10.42 -4.66
CA VAL A 92 6.81 -10.36 -3.86
C VAL A 92 6.01 -9.09 -4.15
N GLY A 93 6.69 -7.99 -4.47
CA GLY A 93 6.04 -6.74 -4.89
C GLY A 93 5.27 -6.88 -6.21
N MET A 94 5.80 -7.63 -7.17
CA MET A 94 5.10 -7.96 -8.43
C MET A 94 3.96 -8.94 -8.19
N ALA A 95 4.20 -9.98 -7.40
CA ALA A 95 3.16 -10.93 -7.00
C ALA A 95 1.98 -10.23 -6.31
N ALA A 96 2.24 -9.28 -5.41
CA ALA A 96 1.21 -8.48 -4.74
C ALA A 96 0.36 -7.67 -5.72
N SER A 97 0.96 -7.12 -6.77
CA SER A 97 0.22 -6.40 -7.82
C SER A 97 -0.71 -7.36 -8.59
N ALA A 98 -0.23 -8.56 -8.89
CA ALA A 98 -1.00 -9.59 -9.57
C ALA A 98 -2.19 -10.07 -8.73
N VAL A 99 -1.96 -10.54 -7.49
CA VAL A 99 -3.04 -10.99 -6.61
C VAL A 99 -3.98 -9.85 -6.20
N GLY A 100 -3.51 -8.61 -6.21
CA GLY A 100 -4.31 -7.41 -5.96
C GLY A 100 -5.36 -7.11 -7.04
N ALA A 101 -5.25 -7.70 -8.21
CA ALA A 101 -6.26 -7.66 -9.26
C ALA A 101 -7.34 -8.74 -9.08
N ASN A 102 -7.09 -9.77 -8.25
CA ASN A 102 -7.99 -10.87 -8.01
C ASN A 102 -9.15 -10.48 -7.06
N PRO A 103 -10.43 -10.55 -7.50
CA PRO A 103 -11.57 -10.18 -6.67
C PRO A 103 -11.71 -11.00 -5.38
N ALA A 104 -11.39 -12.31 -5.40
CA ALA A 104 -11.50 -13.17 -4.23
C ALA A 104 -10.45 -12.80 -3.16
N VAL A 105 -9.22 -12.51 -3.55
CA VAL A 105 -8.19 -12.00 -2.64
C VAL A 105 -8.63 -10.68 -2.00
N ARG A 106 -9.23 -9.78 -2.78
CA ARG A 106 -9.73 -8.51 -2.27
C ARG A 106 -10.87 -8.70 -1.27
N ALA A 107 -11.81 -9.57 -1.57
CA ALA A 107 -12.91 -9.90 -0.67
C ALA A 107 -12.38 -10.53 0.65
N PHE A 108 -11.42 -11.44 0.54
CA PHE A 108 -10.77 -12.08 1.69
C PHE A 108 -10.09 -11.07 2.63
N LEU A 109 -9.43 -10.05 2.09
CA LEU A 109 -8.72 -9.05 2.89
C LEU A 109 -9.61 -7.90 3.38
N LEU A 110 -10.75 -7.62 2.74
CA LEU A 110 -11.55 -6.40 2.96
C LEU A 110 -12.05 -6.28 4.41
N GLU A 111 -12.63 -7.35 4.95
CA GLU A 111 -13.18 -7.31 6.32
C GLU A 111 -12.05 -7.17 7.34
N MET A 112 -10.91 -7.82 7.16
CA MET A 112 -9.74 -7.66 8.03
C MET A 112 -9.26 -6.20 8.05
N GLN A 113 -9.21 -5.56 6.89
CA GLN A 113 -8.82 -4.14 6.78
C GLN A 113 -9.81 -3.23 7.53
N ARG A 114 -11.10 -3.48 7.38
CA ARG A 114 -12.16 -2.73 8.08
C ARG A 114 -12.14 -2.94 9.59
N ASP A 115 -11.91 -4.17 10.02
CA ASP A 115 -11.87 -4.52 11.45
C ASP A 115 -10.71 -3.83 12.16
N MET A 116 -9.57 -3.67 11.51
CA MET A 116 -8.44 -2.91 12.04
C MET A 116 -8.77 -1.43 12.32
N ALA A 117 -9.72 -0.85 11.59
CA ALA A 117 -10.11 0.55 11.73
C ALA A 117 -11.16 0.81 12.84
N LYS A 118 -11.79 -0.24 13.40
CA LYS A 118 -12.89 -0.09 14.36
C LYS A 118 -12.45 0.34 15.76
N PRO A 119 -11.36 -0.20 16.35
CA PRO A 119 -11.08 0.02 17.77
C PRO A 119 -10.30 1.30 18.08
N GLN A 120 -9.76 2.02 17.11
CA GLN A 120 -8.76 3.07 17.35
C GLN A 120 -8.64 4.09 16.24
N ASN A 121 -7.93 5.20 16.49
CA ASN A 121 -7.55 6.13 15.45
C ASN A 121 -6.50 5.49 14.53
N ILE A 122 -6.74 5.54 13.24
CA ILE A 122 -5.96 4.80 12.25
C ILE A 122 -5.55 5.67 11.07
N LEU A 123 -4.38 5.38 10.55
CA LEU A 123 -3.91 5.86 9.26
C LEU A 123 -3.59 4.65 8.39
N MET A 124 -4.28 4.53 7.28
CA MET A 124 -4.18 3.38 6.38
C MET A 124 -3.77 3.83 4.98
N ASP A 125 -2.77 3.19 4.40
CA ASP A 125 -2.36 3.48 3.03
C ASP A 125 -2.58 2.31 2.07
N GLY A 126 -2.91 2.65 0.82
CA GLY A 126 -3.20 1.66 -0.22
C GLY A 126 -3.44 2.25 -1.59
N ARG A 127 -4.46 1.71 -2.28
CA ARG A 127 -4.90 2.12 -3.63
C ARG A 127 -6.37 2.49 -3.71
N ASP A 128 -7.15 1.97 -2.79
CA ASP A 128 -8.61 2.04 -2.77
C ASP A 128 -9.16 2.16 -1.34
N ILE A 129 -8.34 2.72 -0.45
CA ILE A 129 -8.73 2.86 0.95
C ILE A 129 -9.91 3.82 1.07
N GLY A 130 -9.82 5.00 0.48
CA GLY A 130 -10.88 6.02 0.53
C GLY A 130 -12.08 5.73 -0.37
N THR A 131 -11.97 4.79 -1.33
CA THR A 131 -13.06 4.44 -2.25
C THR A 131 -13.80 3.17 -1.86
N VAL A 132 -13.10 2.17 -1.28
CA VAL A 132 -13.66 0.83 -1.02
C VAL A 132 -13.53 0.40 0.44
N VAL A 133 -12.33 0.51 1.02
CA VAL A 133 -12.07 -0.02 2.36
C VAL A 133 -12.73 0.86 3.44
N LEU A 134 -12.43 2.14 3.43
CA LEU A 134 -12.93 3.16 4.37
C LEU A 134 -13.61 4.31 3.62
N PRO A 135 -14.76 4.05 2.94
CA PRO A 135 -15.43 5.07 2.12
C PRO A 135 -15.94 6.26 2.93
N ASN A 136 -16.03 6.12 4.26
CA ASN A 136 -16.40 7.18 5.19
C ASN A 136 -15.23 7.64 6.07
N ALA A 137 -13.98 7.50 5.60
CA ALA A 137 -12.82 7.97 6.33
C ALA A 137 -12.93 9.47 6.64
N THR A 138 -12.49 9.86 7.84
CA THR A 138 -12.51 11.26 8.32
C THR A 138 -11.68 12.17 7.41
N VAL A 139 -10.54 11.67 6.94
CA VAL A 139 -9.66 12.35 6.01
C VAL A 139 -9.31 11.41 4.88
N LYS A 140 -9.39 11.90 3.64
CA LYS A 140 -8.93 11.16 2.46
C LYS A 140 -7.93 11.99 1.69
N ILE A 141 -6.76 11.41 1.45
CA ILE A 141 -5.66 12.03 0.69
C ILE A 141 -5.33 11.12 -0.50
N PHE A 142 -5.30 11.70 -1.68
CA PHE A 142 -4.75 11.05 -2.86
C PHE A 142 -3.35 11.59 -3.11
N LEU A 143 -2.33 10.82 -2.70
CA LEU A 143 -0.94 11.19 -2.84
C LEU A 143 -0.40 10.73 -4.19
N THR A 144 0.07 11.65 -5.01
CA THR A 144 0.65 11.35 -6.31
C THR A 144 2.02 11.98 -6.49
N ALA A 145 2.72 11.54 -7.51
CA ALA A 145 3.89 12.17 -8.10
C ALA A 145 4.01 11.66 -9.56
N SER A 146 4.66 12.42 -10.43
CA SER A 146 4.88 12.00 -11.81
C SER A 146 5.60 10.65 -11.90
N PRO A 147 5.36 9.85 -12.94
CA PRO A 147 6.08 8.58 -13.13
C PRO A 147 7.60 8.77 -13.09
N GLU A 148 8.09 9.86 -13.66
CA GLU A 148 9.50 10.24 -13.73
C GLU A 148 10.09 10.52 -12.33
N ALA A 149 9.36 11.30 -11.50
CA ALA A 149 9.77 11.59 -10.12
C ALA A 149 9.84 10.30 -9.30
N ARG A 150 8.85 9.41 -9.43
CA ARG A 150 8.81 8.12 -8.72
C ARG A 150 9.89 7.14 -9.21
N ALA A 151 10.12 7.09 -10.51
CA ALA A 151 11.20 6.30 -11.09
C ALA A 151 12.57 6.79 -10.61
N THR A 152 12.79 8.10 -10.55
CA THR A 152 14.02 8.70 -10.04
C THR A 152 14.27 8.34 -8.57
N ARG A 153 13.22 8.41 -7.71
CA ARG A 153 13.32 8.01 -6.29
C ARG A 153 13.71 6.54 -6.17
N ARG A 154 13.02 5.65 -6.90
CA ARG A 154 13.27 4.19 -6.89
C ARG A 154 14.64 3.84 -7.46
N TRP A 155 15.05 4.49 -8.55
CA TRP A 155 16.36 4.27 -9.15
C TRP A 155 17.49 4.66 -8.19
N LYS A 156 17.37 5.79 -7.47
CA LYS A 156 18.33 6.19 -6.43
C LYS A 156 18.41 5.17 -5.29
N GLU A 157 17.27 4.62 -4.86
CA GLU A 157 17.25 3.54 -3.85
C GLU A 157 17.98 2.27 -4.35
N TYR A 158 17.83 1.92 -5.63
CA TYR A 158 18.53 0.80 -6.23
C TYR A 158 20.05 1.03 -6.26
N GLN A 159 20.48 2.23 -6.68
CA GLN A 159 21.91 2.60 -6.65
C GLN A 159 22.51 2.49 -5.23
N GLN A 160 21.78 2.94 -4.20
CA GLN A 160 22.22 2.82 -2.80
C GLN A 160 22.34 1.38 -2.33
N LYS A 161 21.53 0.48 -2.88
CA LYS A 161 21.56 -0.96 -2.57
C LYS A 161 22.54 -1.74 -3.45
N GLY A 162 23.25 -1.09 -4.36
CA GLY A 162 24.15 -1.74 -5.32
C GLY A 162 23.45 -2.56 -6.40
N ILE A 163 22.17 -2.26 -6.67
CA ILE A 163 21.39 -2.90 -7.73
C ILE A 163 21.59 -2.08 -9.01
N ASP A 164 22.25 -2.69 -9.99
CA ASP A 164 22.52 -2.05 -11.30
C ASP A 164 21.35 -2.29 -12.26
N THR A 165 20.38 -1.37 -12.23
CA THR A 165 19.22 -1.37 -13.14
C THR A 165 19.18 -0.05 -13.90
N PRO A 166 19.05 -0.05 -15.24
CA PRO A 166 18.89 1.16 -16.03
C PRO A 166 17.66 1.96 -15.60
N TYR A 167 17.77 3.30 -15.64
CA TYR A 167 16.67 4.19 -15.28
C TYR A 167 15.43 3.96 -16.13
N GLU A 168 15.62 3.70 -17.43
CA GLU A 168 14.55 3.47 -18.41
C GLU A 168 13.71 2.24 -18.05
N ASP A 169 14.35 1.19 -17.53
CA ASP A 169 13.66 -0.03 -17.09
C ASP A 169 12.83 0.26 -15.83
N VAL A 170 13.40 1.00 -14.88
CA VAL A 170 12.67 1.44 -13.68
C VAL A 170 11.46 2.30 -14.04
N LEU A 171 11.61 3.21 -15.01
CA LEU A 171 10.50 4.06 -15.48
C LEU A 171 9.43 3.24 -16.20
N ALA A 172 9.83 2.27 -17.02
CA ALA A 172 8.91 1.36 -17.70
C ALA A 172 8.10 0.55 -16.70
N ASP A 173 8.74 0.00 -15.68
CA ASP A 173 8.08 -0.73 -14.59
C ASP A 173 7.08 0.13 -13.83
N VAL A 174 7.43 1.38 -13.51
CA VAL A 174 6.54 2.33 -12.85
C VAL A 174 5.30 2.58 -13.70
N LYS A 175 5.46 2.86 -14.99
CA LYS A 175 4.35 3.10 -15.92
C LYS A 175 3.47 1.87 -16.11
N GLN A 176 4.08 0.70 -16.23
CA GLN A 176 3.37 -0.58 -16.34
C GLN A 176 2.51 -0.85 -15.11
N ARG A 177 3.05 -0.60 -13.92
CA ARG A 177 2.34 -0.79 -12.67
C ARG A 177 1.19 0.19 -12.50
N ASP A 178 1.38 1.46 -12.88
CA ASP A 178 0.30 2.45 -12.88
C ASP A 178 -0.85 2.03 -13.79
N TYR A 179 -0.51 1.54 -14.98
CA TYR A 179 -1.51 1.02 -15.92
C TYR A 179 -2.30 -0.14 -15.29
N GLN A 180 -1.62 -1.10 -14.67
CA GLN A 180 -2.27 -2.23 -14.00
C GLN A 180 -3.17 -1.76 -12.84
N ASP A 181 -2.67 -0.89 -11.96
CA ASP A 181 -3.42 -0.40 -10.80
C ASP A 181 -4.67 0.40 -11.24
N THR A 182 -4.60 1.17 -12.33
CA THR A 182 -5.72 2.01 -12.80
C THR A 182 -6.73 1.27 -13.68
N HIS A 183 -6.32 0.18 -14.36
CA HIS A 183 -7.17 -0.56 -15.32
C HIS A 183 -7.66 -1.91 -14.80
N ARG A 184 -7.29 -2.32 -13.58
CA ARG A 184 -7.83 -3.55 -13.01
C ARG A 184 -9.35 -3.45 -12.83
N ALA A 185 -10.06 -4.57 -13.07
CA ALA A 185 -11.52 -4.61 -13.01
C ALA A 185 -12.06 -4.41 -11.58
N ALA A 186 -11.33 -4.92 -10.57
CA ALA A 186 -11.74 -4.83 -9.17
C ALA A 186 -11.01 -3.67 -8.46
N ALA A 187 -11.76 -2.70 -7.94
CA ALA A 187 -11.27 -1.56 -7.16
C ALA A 187 -10.04 -0.87 -7.79
N PRO A 188 -10.17 -0.30 -9.00
CA PRO A 188 -9.07 0.39 -9.66
C PRO A 188 -8.55 1.54 -8.80
N LEU A 189 -7.28 1.86 -8.95
CA LEU A 189 -6.70 3.07 -8.34
C LEU A 189 -7.42 4.30 -8.92
N LYS A 190 -8.21 4.94 -8.07
CA LYS A 190 -8.98 6.14 -8.41
C LYS A 190 -9.02 7.06 -7.19
N GLN A 191 -8.88 8.36 -7.41
CA GLN A 191 -9.11 9.35 -6.38
C GLN A 191 -10.59 9.30 -5.95
N ALA A 192 -10.85 9.23 -4.65
CA ALA A 192 -12.20 9.40 -4.12
C ALA A 192 -12.68 10.85 -4.35
N ASP A 193 -13.97 11.04 -4.59
CA ASP A 193 -14.52 12.35 -4.95
C ASP A 193 -14.31 13.42 -3.86
N ASP A 194 -14.22 12.98 -2.60
CA ASP A 194 -13.97 13.82 -1.41
C ASP A 194 -12.50 13.78 -0.94
N ALA A 195 -11.59 13.15 -1.70
CA ALA A 195 -10.18 13.11 -1.36
C ALA A 195 -9.44 14.39 -1.82
N VAL A 196 -8.57 14.89 -0.96
CA VAL A 196 -7.66 15.98 -1.31
C VAL A 196 -6.49 15.42 -2.11
N LEU A 197 -6.23 15.98 -3.28
CA LEU A 197 -5.08 15.64 -4.11
C LEU A 197 -3.82 16.33 -3.56
N LEU A 198 -2.74 15.58 -3.38
CA LEU A 198 -1.40 16.11 -3.11
C LEU A 198 -0.40 15.55 -4.13
N ASP A 199 0.08 16.42 -5.00
CA ASP A 199 1.18 16.09 -5.91
C ASP A 199 2.52 16.44 -5.25
N THR A 200 3.38 15.43 -5.11
CA THR A 200 4.69 15.55 -4.49
C THR A 200 5.84 15.48 -5.50
N SER A 201 5.57 15.68 -6.79
CA SER A 201 6.59 15.60 -7.86
C SER A 201 7.79 16.51 -7.58
N GLU A 202 7.52 17.74 -7.15
CA GLU A 202 8.53 18.76 -6.88
C GLU A 202 8.84 18.94 -5.37
N LEU A 203 8.19 18.13 -4.50
CA LEU A 203 8.37 18.25 -3.06
C LEU A 203 9.42 17.28 -2.54
N ASN A 204 10.23 17.74 -1.59
CA ASN A 204 11.04 16.85 -0.78
C ASN A 204 10.20 16.16 0.30
N PHE A 205 10.82 15.27 1.07
CA PHE A 205 10.14 14.50 2.10
C PHE A 205 9.51 15.38 3.18
N GLU A 206 10.24 16.36 3.71
CA GLU A 206 9.74 17.25 4.78
C GLU A 206 8.60 18.14 4.30
N GLN A 207 8.69 18.68 3.08
CA GLN A 207 7.61 19.47 2.48
C GLN A 207 6.33 18.62 2.28
N SER A 208 6.49 17.38 1.82
CA SER A 208 5.37 16.44 1.66
C SER A 208 4.74 16.07 3.00
N PHE A 209 5.57 15.86 4.02
CA PHE A 209 5.12 15.57 5.38
C PHE A 209 4.31 16.72 5.98
N GLU A 210 4.84 17.95 5.94
CA GLU A 210 4.16 19.12 6.48
C GLU A 210 2.84 19.43 5.73
N ALA A 211 2.83 19.26 4.41
CA ALA A 211 1.61 19.41 3.62
C ALA A 211 0.53 18.40 4.06
N MET A 212 0.87 17.11 4.19
CA MET A 212 -0.07 16.09 4.65
C MET A 212 -0.51 16.31 6.09
N LYS A 213 0.41 16.68 6.98
CA LYS A 213 0.11 16.98 8.38
C LYS A 213 -0.90 18.11 8.49
N LYS A 214 -0.71 19.18 7.73
CA LYS A 214 -1.65 20.31 7.67
C LYS A 214 -3.04 19.85 7.21
N MET A 215 -3.13 19.08 6.11
CA MET A 215 -4.40 18.55 5.59
C MET A 215 -5.16 17.72 6.64
N ILE A 216 -4.43 16.88 7.39
CA ILE A 216 -5.04 16.08 8.45
C ILE A 216 -5.51 16.98 9.59
N THR A 217 -4.66 17.87 10.09
CA THR A 217 -4.98 18.77 11.21
C THR A 217 -6.20 19.65 10.91
N GLU A 218 -6.30 20.21 9.71
CA GLU A 218 -7.45 21.05 9.30
C GLU A 218 -8.79 20.29 9.28
N LYS A 219 -8.75 18.96 9.17
CA LYS A 219 -9.95 18.11 9.13
C LYS A 219 -10.32 17.52 10.49
N VAL A 220 -9.36 17.32 11.37
CA VAL A 220 -9.59 16.65 12.66
C VAL A 220 -9.63 17.62 13.86
N GLY A 221 -9.22 18.88 13.66
CA GLY A 221 -9.27 19.96 14.65
C GLY A 221 -8.01 20.01 15.48
#